data_26dea5f22bb5aa66c79d5c5498b2daf8
#
_entry.id   26dea5f22bb5aa66c79d5c5498b2daf8
#
_cell.length_a   1.000
_cell.length_b   1.000
_cell.length_c   1.000
_cell.angle_alpha   90.00
_cell.angle_beta   90.00
_cell.angle_gamma   90.00
#
_symmetry.space_group_name_H-M   'P 1'
#
loop_
_entity.id
_entity.type
_entity.pdbx_description
1 polymer ?
#
loop_
_entity_poly.entity_id
_entity_poly.type
_entity_poly.pdbx_seq_one_letter_code
_entity_poly.pdbx_strand_id
1 'polypeptide(L)'
;MILAVGSPTGHVHSVITGMISYVAKGVQVADGQTRMLYTDFDGDGDRGVFLLNLSGQLIGWVTEQMEAEETAGASLAMPISEYKWMLEQLSNGVSIPYFGILGQDVSDSMLGDGIPRGVYITESIADGPAYSAGIQSGDILVRFGDQDISSLREFQGCMEETKSGDTVSVVIRRKSIDEYREIEYDVVIGAR
;
A
#
# COMPACT_ATOMS: atom_id res chain seq x y z
N MET A 1 -15.73 19.47 6.10
CA MET A 1 -16.13 19.12 7.48
C MET A 1 -16.45 17.64 7.52
N ILE A 2 -15.96 16.96 8.54
CA ILE A 2 -16.17 15.53 8.83
C ILE A 2 -16.65 15.37 10.27
N LEU A 3 -17.26 14.22 10.53
CA LEU A 3 -17.58 13.74 11.87
C LEU A 3 -16.66 12.56 12.17
N ALA A 4 -15.92 12.63 13.26
CA ALA A 4 -15.15 11.51 13.78
C ALA A 4 -15.95 10.86 14.92
N VAL A 5 -16.28 9.57 14.76
CA VAL A 5 -17.17 8.81 15.62
C VAL A 5 -16.46 7.56 16.12
N GLY A 6 -16.59 7.27 17.38
CA GLY A 6 -15.94 6.14 18.04
C GLY A 6 -15.33 6.54 19.36
N SER A 7 -14.02 6.78 19.41
CA SER A 7 -13.34 7.25 20.62
C SER A 7 -12.36 8.39 20.33
N PRO A 8 -12.71 9.40 19.50
CA PRO A 8 -11.77 10.43 19.05
C PRO A 8 -11.25 11.37 20.16
N THR A 9 -11.75 11.24 21.37
CA THR A 9 -11.30 11.98 22.56
C THR A 9 -10.79 11.05 23.67
N GLY A 10 -10.46 9.79 23.33
CA GLY A 10 -10.13 8.75 24.30
C GLY A 10 -11.32 8.23 25.12
N HIS A 11 -12.52 8.79 24.91
CA HIS A 11 -13.76 8.32 25.55
C HIS A 11 -14.63 7.55 24.54
N VAL A 12 -15.04 6.34 24.91
CA VAL A 12 -15.92 5.49 24.09
C VAL A 12 -17.24 6.22 23.78
N HIS A 13 -17.73 6.08 22.54
CA HIS A 13 -18.93 6.72 22.01
C HIS A 13 -18.86 8.26 21.95
N SER A 14 -17.69 8.81 21.85
CA SER A 14 -17.54 10.26 21.59
C SER A 14 -17.66 10.59 20.10
N VAL A 15 -18.00 11.83 19.84
CA VAL A 15 -18.09 12.38 18.47
C VAL A 15 -17.45 13.76 18.48
N ILE A 16 -16.56 14.01 17.54
CA ILE A 16 -16.02 15.34 17.28
C ILE A 16 -16.22 15.75 15.83
N THR A 17 -16.13 17.03 15.57
CA THR A 17 -16.12 17.58 14.21
C THR A 17 -14.71 18.02 13.86
N GLY A 18 -14.34 17.85 12.60
CA GLY A 18 -13.05 18.29 12.08
C GLY A 18 -13.08 18.47 10.56
N MET A 19 -11.90 18.61 9.99
CA MET A 19 -11.71 18.70 8.55
C MET A 19 -10.60 17.75 8.09
N ILE A 20 -10.66 17.35 6.82
CA ILE A 20 -9.50 16.78 6.14
C ILE A 20 -8.63 17.96 5.74
N SER A 21 -7.45 18.05 6.35
CA SER A 21 -6.47 19.11 6.14
C SER A 21 -5.61 18.86 4.91
N TYR A 22 -5.31 17.57 4.62
CA TYR A 22 -4.46 17.17 3.51
C TYR A 22 -4.78 15.74 3.06
N VAL A 23 -4.55 15.48 1.78
CA VAL A 23 -4.61 14.13 1.19
C VAL A 23 -3.23 13.78 0.64
N ALA A 24 -2.50 12.95 1.36
CA ALA A 24 -1.24 12.40 0.88
C ALA A 24 -1.52 11.39 -0.23
N LYS A 25 -0.67 11.37 -1.24
CA LYS A 25 -0.72 10.44 -2.36
C LYS A 25 0.57 9.63 -2.41
N GLY A 26 0.48 8.41 -2.91
CA GLY A 26 1.65 7.56 -3.10
C GLY A 26 2.28 7.09 -1.79
N VAL A 27 1.50 6.97 -0.73
CA VAL A 27 1.97 6.37 0.53
C VAL A 27 2.20 4.89 0.28
N GLN A 28 3.43 4.42 0.50
CA GLN A 28 3.80 3.03 0.30
C GLN A 28 3.07 2.12 1.29
N VAL A 29 2.49 1.07 0.76
CA VAL A 29 1.95 -0.05 1.51
C VAL A 29 2.46 -1.34 0.89
N ALA A 30 2.33 -2.46 1.59
CA ALA A 30 2.71 -3.73 1.00
C ALA A 30 1.92 -3.98 -0.30
N ASP A 31 2.69 -4.31 -1.36
CA ASP A 31 2.21 -4.64 -2.70
C ASP A 31 1.51 -3.49 -3.43
N GLY A 32 1.77 -2.23 -3.02
CA GLY A 32 1.16 -1.11 -3.70
C GLY A 32 1.40 0.25 -3.05
N GLN A 33 0.54 1.18 -3.41
CA GLN A 33 0.49 2.51 -2.83
C GLN A 33 -0.95 2.91 -2.56
N THR A 34 -1.14 3.76 -1.58
CA THR A 34 -2.45 4.25 -1.18
C THR A 34 -2.46 5.75 -0.99
N ARG A 35 -3.64 6.33 -0.85
CA ARG A 35 -3.83 7.69 -0.35
C ARG A 35 -4.08 7.64 1.14
N MET A 36 -3.69 8.69 1.85
CA MET A 36 -3.99 8.87 3.27
C MET A 36 -4.63 10.23 3.49
N LEU A 37 -5.55 10.28 4.44
CA LEU A 37 -6.22 11.50 4.85
C LEU A 37 -5.58 12.01 6.15
N TYR A 38 -5.13 13.25 6.14
CA TYR A 38 -4.72 13.96 7.35
C TYR A 38 -5.90 14.79 7.84
N THR A 39 -6.18 14.68 9.12
CA THR A 39 -7.26 15.43 9.78
C THR A 39 -6.68 16.53 10.66
N ASP A 40 -7.50 17.49 11.07
CA ASP A 40 -7.14 18.60 11.94
C ASP A 40 -7.45 18.34 13.43
N PHE A 41 -7.72 17.10 13.79
CA PHE A 41 -7.87 16.70 15.20
C PHE A 41 -6.75 15.74 15.60
N ASP A 42 -6.33 15.86 16.83
CA ASP A 42 -5.38 14.96 17.46
C ASP A 42 -6.15 13.87 18.19
N GLY A 43 -6.10 12.68 17.63
CA GLY A 43 -6.66 11.51 18.26
C GLY A 43 -5.60 10.79 19.07
N ASP A 44 -5.44 11.16 20.33
CA ASP A 44 -4.49 10.54 21.24
C ASP A 44 -4.87 9.05 21.48
N GLY A 45 -4.23 8.14 20.72
CA GLY A 45 -4.43 6.70 20.87
C GLY A 45 -5.73 6.15 20.22
N ASP A 46 -6.19 6.71 19.13
CA ASP A 46 -7.52 6.51 18.56
C ASP A 46 -7.69 5.21 17.80
N ARG A 47 -7.87 4.15 18.55
CA ARG A 47 -8.36 2.87 18.00
C ARG A 47 -9.85 2.96 17.73
N GLY A 48 -10.22 2.69 16.47
CA GLY A 48 -11.63 2.53 16.11
C GLY A 48 -12.40 3.84 15.94
N VAL A 49 -11.76 4.86 15.37
CA VAL A 49 -12.42 6.08 14.95
C VAL A 49 -12.80 5.99 13.47
N PHE A 50 -14.07 6.18 13.18
CA PHE A 50 -14.61 6.25 11.83
C PHE A 50 -14.87 7.69 11.44
N LEU A 51 -14.53 8.02 10.20
CA LEU A 51 -14.77 9.33 9.62
C LEU A 51 -16.02 9.28 8.73
N LEU A 52 -16.98 10.13 9.03
CA LEU A 52 -18.20 10.29 8.26
C LEU A 52 -18.25 11.67 7.61
N ASN A 53 -18.87 11.75 6.43
CA ASN A 53 -19.26 13.04 5.87
C ASN A 53 -20.56 13.55 6.53
N LEU A 54 -20.98 14.78 6.18
CA LEU A 54 -22.20 15.36 6.74
C LEU A 54 -23.51 14.65 6.31
N SER A 55 -23.43 13.77 5.32
CA SER A 55 -24.54 12.92 4.90
C SER A 55 -24.55 11.57 5.62
N GLY A 56 -23.65 11.36 6.60
CA GLY A 56 -23.53 10.12 7.35
C GLY A 56 -22.84 8.97 6.60
N GLN A 57 -22.20 9.24 5.47
CA GLN A 57 -21.47 8.22 4.71
C GLN A 57 -20.07 8.05 5.27
N LEU A 58 -19.61 6.80 5.39
CA LEU A 58 -18.25 6.46 5.78
C LEU A 58 -17.27 6.91 4.70
N ILE A 59 -16.27 7.71 5.09
CA ILE A 59 -15.20 8.18 4.19
C ILE A 59 -13.84 7.58 4.53
N GLY A 60 -13.66 7.07 5.74
CA GLY A 60 -12.42 6.43 6.17
C GLY A 60 -12.43 6.06 7.64
N TRP A 61 -11.30 5.56 8.10
CA TRP A 61 -11.08 5.25 9.53
C TRP A 61 -9.64 5.58 9.93
N VAL A 62 -9.46 5.97 11.19
CA VAL A 62 -8.15 6.26 11.77
C VAL A 62 -7.44 4.95 12.10
N THR A 63 -6.14 4.87 11.85
CA THR A 63 -5.31 3.69 12.12
C THR A 63 -4.01 4.09 12.82
N GLU A 64 -3.57 3.28 13.78
CA GLU A 64 -2.29 3.44 14.46
C GLU A 64 -1.11 2.85 13.65
N GLN A 65 -1.39 2.02 12.66
CA GLN A 65 -0.34 1.25 11.96
C GLN A 65 0.56 2.07 11.05
N MET A 66 0.26 3.34 10.86
CA MET A 66 1.09 4.26 10.09
C MET A 66 1.47 5.42 11.00
N GLU A 67 2.62 5.30 11.67
CA GLU A 67 3.23 6.44 12.33
C GLU A 67 3.56 7.47 11.25
N ALA A 68 2.75 8.54 11.21
CA ALA A 68 3.15 9.71 10.48
C ALA A 68 4.36 10.29 11.20
N GLU A 69 5.48 10.47 10.49
CA GLU A 69 6.55 11.32 10.99
C GLU A 69 5.92 12.61 11.51
N GLU A 70 5.98 12.79 12.84
CA GLU A 70 5.65 13.95 13.63
C GLU A 70 4.81 15.05 12.94
N THR A 71 3.55 14.82 12.70
CA THR A 71 2.57 15.89 12.54
C THR A 71 1.79 16.04 13.84
N ALA A 72 2.40 16.75 14.79
CA ALA A 72 1.74 17.09 16.06
C ALA A 72 0.36 17.72 15.77
N GLY A 73 -0.70 17.12 16.30
CA GLY A 73 -2.06 17.64 16.17
C GLY A 73 -2.85 17.17 14.96
N ALA A 74 -2.42 16.12 14.26
CA ALA A 74 -3.17 15.55 13.14
C ALA A 74 -3.26 14.02 13.26
N SER A 75 -4.42 13.46 12.98
CA SER A 75 -4.60 12.01 12.86
C SER A 75 -4.58 11.57 11.41
N LEU A 76 -3.98 10.40 11.16
CA LEU A 76 -3.97 9.74 9.86
C LEU A 76 -5.15 8.80 9.72
N ALA A 77 -5.84 8.88 8.58
CA ALA A 77 -6.95 8.01 8.28
C ALA A 77 -6.82 7.37 6.89
N MET A 78 -7.24 6.13 6.81
CA MET A 78 -7.34 5.36 5.58
C MET A 78 -8.66 5.67 4.88
N PRO A 79 -8.66 6.17 3.63
CA PRO A 79 -9.90 6.46 2.92
C PRO A 79 -10.58 5.17 2.44
N ILE A 80 -11.89 5.06 2.63
CA ILE A 80 -12.67 3.87 2.25
C ILE A 80 -12.55 3.56 0.75
N SER A 81 -12.38 4.57 -0.09
CA SER A 81 -12.28 4.42 -1.54
C SER A 81 -11.10 3.58 -2.00
N GLU A 82 -10.00 3.56 -1.25
CA GLU A 82 -8.79 2.79 -1.59
C GLU A 82 -8.93 1.32 -1.20
N TYR A 83 -9.78 1.01 -0.23
CA TYR A 83 -9.92 -0.32 0.35
C TYR A 83 -11.23 -1.01 -0.02
N LYS A 84 -12.06 -0.39 -0.86
CA LYS A 84 -13.37 -0.93 -1.23
C LYS A 84 -13.28 -2.33 -1.83
N TRP A 85 -12.38 -2.54 -2.79
CA TRP A 85 -12.15 -3.84 -3.39
C TRP A 85 -11.76 -4.88 -2.33
N MET A 86 -10.79 -4.56 -1.49
CA MET A 86 -10.33 -5.46 -0.42
C MET A 86 -11.45 -5.82 0.56
N LEU A 87 -12.27 -4.84 0.96
CA LEU A 87 -13.41 -5.07 1.85
C LEU A 87 -14.48 -5.94 1.18
N GLU A 88 -14.72 -5.78 -0.13
CA GLU A 88 -15.61 -6.65 -0.90
C GLU A 88 -15.10 -8.09 -0.94
N GLN A 89 -13.80 -8.31 -1.19
CA GLN A 89 -13.21 -9.66 -1.17
C GLN A 89 -13.37 -10.30 0.22
N LEU A 90 -12.96 -9.60 1.27
CA LEU A 90 -13.02 -10.10 2.64
C LEU A 90 -14.47 -10.41 3.08
N SER A 91 -15.44 -9.58 2.69
CA SER A 91 -16.86 -9.82 3.01
C SER A 91 -17.42 -11.06 2.31
N ASN A 92 -16.85 -11.44 1.17
CA ASN A 92 -17.18 -12.67 0.44
C ASN A 92 -16.33 -13.88 0.86
N GLY A 93 -15.50 -13.75 1.90
CA GLY A 93 -14.63 -14.82 2.40
C GLY A 93 -13.47 -15.15 1.46
N VAL A 94 -13.11 -14.22 0.57
CA VAL A 94 -11.97 -14.38 -0.34
C VAL A 94 -10.72 -13.76 0.30
N SER A 95 -9.64 -14.53 0.33
CA SER A 95 -8.34 -14.04 0.83
C SER A 95 -7.74 -13.01 -0.11
N ILE A 96 -7.10 -12.00 0.46
CA ILE A 96 -6.40 -10.98 -0.31
C ILE A 96 -5.04 -11.54 -0.75
N PRO A 97 -4.72 -11.47 -2.06
CA PRO A 97 -3.41 -11.90 -2.54
C PRO A 97 -2.30 -11.05 -1.94
N TYR A 98 -1.16 -11.68 -1.67
CA TYR A 98 -0.02 -11.07 -1.01
C TYR A 98 1.29 -11.51 -1.66
N PHE A 99 2.08 -10.54 -2.12
CA PHE A 99 3.40 -10.76 -2.70
C PHE A 99 4.53 -10.42 -1.72
N GLY A 100 4.37 -9.35 -0.97
CA GLY A 100 5.24 -8.98 0.14
C GLY A 100 6.41 -8.08 -0.24
N ILE A 101 6.16 -6.99 -0.96
CA ILE A 101 7.16 -5.95 -1.24
C ILE A 101 6.68 -4.57 -0.82
N LEU A 102 7.63 -3.70 -0.46
CA LEU A 102 7.47 -2.26 -0.54
C LEU A 102 8.25 -1.77 -1.75
N GLY A 103 7.69 -0.84 -2.50
CA GLY A 103 8.31 -0.37 -3.72
C GLY A 103 7.85 1.03 -4.12
N GLN A 104 8.56 1.60 -5.10
CA GLN A 104 8.23 2.89 -5.69
C GLN A 104 8.51 2.86 -7.19
N ASP A 105 7.87 3.74 -7.93
CA ASP A 105 8.15 3.90 -9.35
C ASP A 105 9.59 4.36 -9.57
N VAL A 106 10.26 3.78 -10.56
CA VAL A 106 11.54 4.31 -11.03
C VAL A 106 11.27 5.69 -11.65
N SER A 107 11.82 6.75 -11.03
CA SER A 107 11.63 8.12 -11.49
C SER A 107 12.37 8.40 -12.80
N ASP A 108 11.93 9.42 -13.56
CA ASP A 108 12.59 9.80 -14.81
C ASP A 108 14.05 10.23 -14.61
N SER A 109 14.42 10.77 -13.44
CA SER A 109 15.80 11.06 -13.08
C SER A 109 16.65 9.79 -12.97
N MET A 110 16.11 8.72 -12.41
CA MET A 110 16.80 7.42 -12.30
C MET A 110 16.98 6.76 -13.67
N LEU A 111 16.03 6.92 -14.59
CA LEU A 111 16.15 6.42 -15.97
C LEU A 111 17.36 7.04 -16.70
N GLY A 112 17.68 8.31 -16.42
CA GLY A 112 18.85 9.00 -16.94
C GLY A 112 20.18 8.34 -16.56
N ASP A 113 20.22 7.61 -15.46
CA ASP A 113 21.38 6.85 -14.96
C ASP A 113 21.42 5.40 -15.48
N GLY A 114 20.57 5.04 -16.46
CA GLY A 114 20.52 3.70 -17.05
C GLY A 114 19.74 2.67 -16.20
N ILE A 115 18.97 3.11 -15.23
CA ILE A 115 18.11 2.26 -14.42
C ILE A 115 16.89 1.89 -15.25
N PRO A 116 16.52 0.60 -15.39
CA PRO A 116 15.37 0.20 -16.18
C PRO A 116 14.07 0.70 -15.56
N ARG A 117 13.07 1.00 -16.41
CA ARG A 117 11.71 1.34 -15.96
C ARG A 117 11.09 0.14 -15.27
N GLY A 118 10.33 0.39 -14.20
CA GLY A 118 9.70 -0.65 -13.39
C GLY A 118 9.43 -0.18 -11.97
N VAL A 119 9.18 -1.13 -11.08
CA VAL A 119 9.03 -0.88 -9.64
C VAL A 119 10.34 -1.17 -8.93
N TYR A 120 10.97 -0.13 -8.39
CA TYR A 120 12.14 -0.27 -7.53
C TYR A 120 11.70 -0.80 -6.16
N ILE A 121 12.15 -2.00 -5.80
CA ILE A 121 11.84 -2.66 -4.55
C ILE A 121 12.70 -2.05 -3.45
N THR A 122 12.08 -1.30 -2.55
CA THR A 122 12.74 -0.69 -1.39
C THR A 122 12.93 -1.71 -0.28
N GLU A 123 11.95 -2.61 -0.13
CA GLU A 123 12.00 -3.69 0.85
C GLU A 123 11.30 -4.94 0.32
N SER A 124 11.91 -6.10 0.54
CA SER A 124 11.28 -7.41 0.43
C SER A 124 10.93 -7.87 1.84
N ILE A 125 9.64 -7.96 2.13
CA ILE A 125 9.13 -8.20 3.49
C ILE A 125 9.52 -9.61 3.92
N ALA A 126 10.16 -9.72 5.08
CA ALA A 126 10.62 -10.99 5.64
C ALA A 126 9.45 -11.99 5.74
N ASP A 127 9.73 -13.26 5.41
CA ASP A 127 8.77 -14.36 5.36
C ASP A 127 7.65 -14.19 4.32
N GLY A 128 7.70 -13.14 3.50
CA GLY A 128 6.78 -12.94 2.37
C GLY A 128 7.13 -13.83 1.16
N PRO A 129 6.17 -14.01 0.22
CA PRO A 129 6.38 -14.77 -1.01
C PRO A 129 7.57 -14.29 -1.85
N ALA A 130 7.68 -12.99 -2.08
CA ALA A 130 8.80 -12.39 -2.82
C ALA A 130 10.16 -12.68 -2.16
N TYR A 131 10.23 -12.50 -0.84
CA TYR A 131 11.42 -12.81 -0.06
C TYR A 131 11.80 -14.28 -0.16
N SER A 132 10.82 -15.18 -0.02
CA SER A 132 11.03 -16.63 -0.09
C SER A 132 11.50 -17.10 -1.47
N ALA A 133 11.09 -16.40 -2.54
CA ALA A 133 11.55 -16.65 -3.90
C ALA A 133 12.97 -16.12 -4.17
N GLY A 134 13.50 -15.23 -3.31
CA GLY A 134 14.84 -14.66 -3.45
C GLY A 134 14.89 -13.26 -4.06
N ILE A 135 13.75 -12.59 -4.14
CA ILE A 135 13.63 -11.18 -4.52
C ILE A 135 14.13 -10.32 -3.36
N GLN A 136 14.91 -9.29 -3.65
CA GLN A 136 15.65 -8.50 -2.65
C GLN A 136 15.38 -7.01 -2.81
N SER A 137 15.64 -6.25 -1.74
CA SER A 137 15.74 -4.80 -1.83
C SER A 137 16.80 -4.39 -2.85
N GLY A 138 16.49 -3.39 -3.67
CA GLY A 138 17.32 -2.94 -4.78
C GLY A 138 17.03 -3.61 -6.13
N ASP A 139 16.20 -4.65 -6.17
CA ASP A 139 15.71 -5.21 -7.41
C ASP A 139 14.67 -4.27 -8.07
N ILE A 140 14.52 -4.40 -9.38
CA ILE A 140 13.51 -3.67 -10.14
C ILE A 140 12.57 -4.69 -10.76
N LEU A 141 11.32 -4.69 -10.35
CA LEU A 141 10.27 -5.52 -10.93
C LEU A 141 9.90 -4.94 -12.29
N VAL A 142 10.05 -5.75 -13.35
CA VAL A 142 9.81 -5.31 -14.74
C VAL A 142 8.72 -6.13 -15.44
N ARG A 143 8.36 -7.32 -14.93
CA ARG A 143 7.27 -8.14 -15.46
C ARG A 143 6.65 -8.99 -14.36
N PHE A 144 5.34 -9.12 -14.40
CA PHE A 144 4.55 -9.95 -13.50
C PHE A 144 3.54 -10.76 -14.34
N GLY A 145 3.69 -12.08 -14.35
CA GLY A 145 3.00 -12.94 -15.29
C GLY A 145 3.32 -12.55 -16.75
N ASP A 146 2.28 -12.34 -17.51
CA ASP A 146 2.39 -11.93 -18.92
C ASP A 146 2.43 -10.41 -19.13
N GLN A 147 2.40 -9.62 -18.03
CA GLN A 147 2.33 -8.16 -18.09
C GLN A 147 3.67 -7.50 -17.78
N ASP A 148 4.13 -6.61 -18.67
CA ASP A 148 5.24 -5.73 -18.39
C ASP A 148 4.82 -4.68 -17.37
N ILE A 149 5.66 -4.46 -16.35
CA ILE A 149 5.41 -3.55 -15.25
C ILE A 149 6.29 -2.32 -15.37
N SER A 150 5.68 -1.16 -15.50
CA SER A 150 6.35 0.14 -15.56
C SER A 150 6.08 1.03 -14.34
N SER A 151 5.09 0.67 -13.54
CA SER A 151 4.69 1.41 -12.34
C SER A 151 4.14 0.50 -11.24
N LEU A 152 4.21 0.98 -10.01
CA LEU A 152 3.62 0.29 -8.85
C LEU A 152 2.10 0.15 -8.97
N ARG A 153 1.46 1.07 -9.66
CA ARG A 153 0.01 1.01 -9.94
C ARG A 153 -0.36 -0.14 -10.88
N GLU A 154 0.44 -0.38 -11.92
CA GLU A 154 0.24 -1.52 -12.82
C GLU A 154 0.45 -2.83 -12.07
N PHE A 155 1.51 -2.92 -11.26
CA PHE A 155 1.74 -4.08 -10.39
C PHE A 155 0.57 -4.33 -9.44
N GLN A 156 0.06 -3.28 -8.78
CA GLN A 156 -1.10 -3.39 -7.89
C GLN A 156 -2.34 -3.90 -8.66
N GLY A 157 -2.56 -3.43 -9.88
CA GLY A 157 -3.65 -3.93 -10.75
C GLY A 157 -3.50 -5.43 -11.05
N CYS A 158 -2.29 -5.90 -11.36
CA CYS A 158 -2.02 -7.33 -11.57
C CYS A 158 -2.30 -8.15 -10.30
N MET A 159 -1.93 -7.62 -9.13
CA MET A 159 -2.20 -8.28 -7.85
C MET A 159 -3.71 -8.42 -7.57
N GLU A 160 -4.53 -7.42 -7.94
CA GLU A 160 -5.99 -7.48 -7.77
C GLU A 160 -6.65 -8.56 -8.65
N GLU A 161 -6.02 -8.92 -9.78
CA GLU A 161 -6.48 -9.97 -10.71
C GLU A 161 -5.96 -11.36 -10.33
N THR A 162 -4.96 -11.45 -9.46
CA THR A 162 -4.30 -12.69 -9.03
C THR A 162 -5.02 -13.28 -7.83
N LYS A 163 -4.88 -14.59 -7.61
CA LYS A 163 -5.44 -15.28 -6.45
C LYS A 163 -4.33 -15.79 -5.54
N SER A 164 -4.62 -15.83 -4.25
CA SER A 164 -3.77 -16.54 -3.30
C SER A 164 -3.62 -18.02 -3.70
N GLY A 165 -2.38 -18.52 -3.70
CA GLY A 165 -2.01 -19.86 -4.15
C GLY A 165 -1.62 -19.98 -5.63
N ASP A 166 -1.86 -18.95 -6.45
CA ASP A 166 -1.39 -18.95 -7.83
C ASP A 166 0.15 -18.89 -7.87
N THR A 167 0.74 -19.56 -8.85
CA THR A 167 2.17 -19.43 -9.14
C THR A 167 2.33 -18.49 -10.33
N VAL A 168 3.05 -17.39 -10.12
CA VAL A 168 3.26 -16.34 -11.13
C VAL A 168 4.74 -16.24 -11.46
N SER A 169 5.08 -16.24 -12.77
CA SER A 169 6.43 -15.91 -13.23
C SER A 169 6.67 -14.41 -13.06
N VAL A 170 7.77 -14.07 -12.42
CA VAL A 170 8.13 -12.68 -12.11
C VAL A 170 9.54 -12.41 -12.61
N VAL A 171 9.69 -11.36 -13.40
CA VAL A 171 11.00 -10.93 -13.89
C VAL A 171 11.43 -9.67 -13.17
N ILE A 172 12.61 -9.75 -12.56
CA ILE A 172 13.28 -8.59 -11.97
C ILE A 172 14.58 -8.26 -12.71
N ARG A 173 15.02 -7.03 -12.53
CA ARG A 173 16.35 -6.61 -12.91
C ARG A 173 17.18 -6.26 -11.69
N ARG A 174 18.26 -7.01 -11.49
CA ARG A 174 19.19 -6.84 -10.36
C ARG A 174 20.47 -6.18 -10.83
N LYS A 175 20.90 -5.15 -10.11
CA LYS A 175 22.16 -4.47 -10.40
C LYS A 175 23.34 -5.40 -10.15
N SER A 176 24.18 -5.60 -11.17
CA SER A 176 25.52 -6.19 -11.09
C SER A 176 26.57 -5.06 -11.12
N ILE A 177 27.86 -5.38 -11.25
CA ILE A 177 28.92 -4.37 -11.21
C ILE A 177 28.73 -3.29 -12.29
N ASP A 178 28.45 -3.72 -13.54
CA ASP A 178 28.40 -2.80 -14.69
C ASP A 178 27.02 -2.74 -15.39
N GLU A 179 26.11 -3.65 -15.08
CA GLU A 179 24.84 -3.79 -15.78
C GLU A 179 23.71 -4.32 -14.90
N TYR A 180 22.46 -4.13 -15.36
CA TYR A 180 21.29 -4.78 -14.79
C TYR A 180 21.09 -6.14 -15.46
N ARG A 181 21.04 -7.20 -14.66
CA ARG A 181 20.77 -8.58 -15.13
C ARG A 181 19.32 -8.93 -14.87
N GLU A 182 18.73 -9.54 -15.86
CA GLU A 182 17.38 -10.08 -15.76
C GLU A 182 17.42 -11.43 -15.05
N ILE A 183 16.53 -11.61 -14.09
CA ILE A 183 16.35 -12.84 -13.32
C ILE A 183 14.85 -13.12 -13.26
N GLU A 184 14.48 -14.35 -13.55
CA GLU A 184 13.10 -14.82 -13.50
C GLU A 184 12.90 -15.73 -12.29
N TYR A 185 11.78 -15.54 -11.59
CA TYR A 185 11.37 -16.32 -10.44
C TYR A 185 9.94 -16.79 -10.59
N ASP A 186 9.67 -18.03 -10.21
CA ASP A 186 8.30 -18.50 -9.99
C ASP A 186 7.93 -18.24 -8.52
N VAL A 187 6.92 -17.40 -8.31
CA VAL A 187 6.49 -16.99 -6.98
C VAL A 187 5.08 -17.51 -6.71
N VAL A 188 4.91 -18.22 -5.61
CA VAL A 188 3.59 -18.63 -5.12
C VAL A 188 3.01 -17.49 -4.31
N ILE A 189 1.90 -16.93 -4.79
CA ILE A 189 1.22 -15.78 -4.16
C ILE A 189 0.62 -16.20 -2.82
N GLY A 190 0.96 -15.48 -1.78
CA GLY A 190 0.45 -15.70 -0.43
C GLY A 190 -0.96 -15.19 -0.21
N ALA A 191 -1.43 -15.32 1.03
CA ALA A 191 -2.71 -14.78 1.52
C ALA A 191 -2.47 -13.83 2.68
N ARG A 192 -3.28 -12.79 2.73
CA ARG A 192 -3.37 -11.85 3.86
C ARG A 192 -4.73 -11.96 4.51
#